data_3f990b7abd5fa7c5e64cc6ddeee32919
#
_entry.id   3f990b7abd5fa7c5e64cc6ddeee32919
#
_cell.length_a   1.000
_cell.length_b   1.000
_cell.length_c   1.000
_cell.angle_alpha   90.00
_cell.angle_beta   90.00
_cell.angle_gamma   90.00
#
_symmetry.space_group_name_H-M   'P 1'
#
loop_
_entity.id
_entity.type
_entity.pdbx_description
1 polymer ?
#
loop_
_entity_poly.entity_id
_entity_poly.type
_entity_poly.pdbx_seq_one_letter_code
_entity_poly.pdbx_strand_id
1 'polypeptide(L)'
;MHTEYSESENVIRRLHEITQSYDKGFDFQMHALIQLGLERFNLDIGILAQVEGDTYTIRHCICPEYMPLMPGNAFEFGMTYCAVTCESNGVVAIEHVGNSDILGSHPAYRHFGLESYIAIPIHVGGVTRGTLNFSSPAPYPRAFKAIDIDSLQLMASWIEVELVRRMQENQLRELNVKLKEMASIDPLTQLMNRHAFIDKLSRYVDHFRRSKQQEAALLLIDIDSFKGLNDTYGHLLGDKVLVEFAKVITANLRSYDVVARYGGEEFVIWLVDTDRAGIEVVCDRLMSGLDNLALVDEKLTASIGICHLQTRPVAENALSQFVKPAQMIDAMVARAGQALCQAKANGRARYAFCNAEPVYIDTLS
;
A
#
# COMPACT_ATOMS: atom_id res chain seq x y z
N MET A 1 20.11 -38.36 -27.82
CA MET A 1 20.43 -38.92 -26.50
C MET A 1 19.53 -38.20 -25.50
N HIS A 2 18.34 -38.76 -25.18
CA HIS A 2 17.53 -38.29 -24.07
C HIS A 2 18.18 -38.87 -22.80
N THR A 3 18.86 -38.04 -22.04
CA THR A 3 19.27 -38.37 -20.67
C THR A 3 18.01 -38.56 -19.85
N GLU A 4 17.64 -39.81 -19.53
CA GLU A 4 16.60 -40.07 -18.51
C GLU A 4 17.18 -39.56 -17.18
N TYR A 5 16.67 -38.39 -16.76
CA TYR A 5 16.98 -37.87 -15.43
C TYR A 5 16.38 -38.81 -14.37
N SER A 6 17.10 -38.99 -13.27
CA SER A 6 16.51 -39.70 -12.13
C SER A 6 15.23 -38.96 -11.64
N GLU A 7 14.31 -39.68 -10.99
CA GLU A 7 13.08 -39.10 -10.46
C GLU A 7 13.34 -37.87 -9.58
N SER A 8 14.42 -37.90 -8.79
CA SER A 8 14.83 -36.76 -7.93
C SER A 8 15.33 -35.57 -8.73
N GLU A 9 16.13 -35.79 -9.76
CA GLU A 9 16.64 -34.70 -10.61
C GLU A 9 15.52 -34.00 -11.34
N ASN A 10 14.45 -34.71 -11.70
CA ASN A 10 13.29 -34.13 -12.35
C ASN A 10 12.51 -33.21 -11.37
N VAL A 11 12.30 -33.64 -10.12
CA VAL A 11 11.64 -32.80 -9.09
C VAL A 11 12.43 -31.51 -8.84
N ILE A 12 13.76 -31.63 -8.64
CA ILE A 12 14.63 -30.46 -8.39
C ILE A 12 14.57 -29.47 -9.56
N ARG A 13 14.68 -29.97 -10.79
CA ARG A 13 14.63 -29.12 -11.99
C ARG A 13 13.29 -28.41 -12.12
N ARG A 14 12.18 -29.11 -11.92
CA ARG A 14 10.83 -28.53 -11.98
C ARG A 14 10.60 -27.49 -10.89
N LEU A 15 11.11 -27.73 -9.67
CA LEU A 15 11.07 -26.74 -8.60
C LEU A 15 11.90 -25.49 -8.95
N HIS A 16 13.05 -25.67 -9.58
CA HIS A 16 13.83 -24.54 -10.08
C HIS A 16 13.06 -23.74 -11.15
N GLU A 17 12.42 -24.39 -12.11
CA GLU A 17 11.58 -23.74 -13.13
C GLU A 17 10.42 -22.97 -12.50
N ILE A 18 9.76 -23.53 -11.47
CA ILE A 18 8.70 -22.87 -10.70
C ILE A 18 9.26 -21.62 -10.00
N THR A 19 10.43 -21.73 -9.40
CA THR A 19 11.11 -20.59 -8.74
C THR A 19 11.41 -19.46 -9.73
N GLN A 20 11.86 -19.78 -10.94
CA GLN A 20 12.17 -18.78 -11.98
C GLN A 20 10.91 -18.08 -12.55
N SER A 21 9.73 -18.65 -12.36
CA SER A 21 8.47 -18.07 -12.85
C SER A 21 7.82 -17.09 -11.87
N TYR A 22 8.61 -16.36 -11.07
CA TYR A 22 8.13 -15.39 -10.09
C TYR A 22 7.31 -14.24 -10.69
N ASP A 23 7.57 -13.90 -11.96
CA ASP A 23 6.86 -12.88 -12.74
C ASP A 23 5.40 -13.25 -13.04
N LYS A 24 5.08 -14.55 -13.06
CA LYS A 24 3.71 -15.06 -13.28
C LYS A 24 2.83 -15.03 -12.02
N GLY A 25 3.42 -14.71 -10.88
CA GLY A 25 2.70 -14.59 -9.61
C GLY A 25 2.60 -15.89 -8.82
N PHE A 26 2.22 -15.73 -7.56
CA PHE A 26 2.20 -16.80 -6.57
C PHE A 26 1.19 -17.91 -6.87
N ASP A 27 -0.01 -17.53 -7.28
CA ASP A 27 -1.07 -18.51 -7.55
C ASP A 27 -0.66 -19.46 -8.69
N PHE A 28 0.03 -18.93 -9.71
CA PHE A 28 0.62 -19.75 -10.76
C PHE A 28 1.68 -20.70 -10.21
N GLN A 29 2.59 -20.20 -9.36
CA GLN A 29 3.64 -21.02 -8.76
C GLN A 29 3.07 -22.13 -7.87
N MET A 30 2.04 -21.82 -7.05
CA MET A 30 1.36 -22.83 -6.23
C MET A 30 0.64 -23.88 -7.07
N HIS A 31 -0.05 -23.47 -8.11
CA HIS A 31 -0.70 -24.40 -9.02
C HIS A 31 0.32 -25.34 -9.68
N ALA A 32 1.43 -24.79 -10.19
CA ALA A 32 2.49 -25.58 -10.82
C ALA A 32 3.16 -26.56 -9.83
N LEU A 33 3.31 -26.15 -8.57
CA LEU A 33 3.88 -27.01 -7.52
C LEU A 33 2.93 -28.15 -7.14
N ILE A 34 1.62 -27.87 -6.99
CA ILE A 34 0.62 -28.91 -6.72
C ILE A 34 0.54 -29.88 -7.91
N GLN A 35 0.57 -29.37 -9.13
CA GLN A 35 0.60 -30.20 -10.35
C GLN A 35 1.84 -31.11 -10.38
N LEU A 36 3.02 -30.58 -10.01
CA LEU A 36 4.25 -31.38 -9.89
C LEU A 36 4.08 -32.51 -8.86
N GLY A 37 3.43 -32.24 -7.72
CA GLY A 37 3.17 -33.25 -6.69
C GLY A 37 2.20 -34.34 -7.18
N LEU A 38 1.11 -33.96 -7.86
CA LEU A 38 0.18 -34.92 -8.47
C LEU A 38 0.88 -35.85 -9.46
N GLU A 39 1.69 -35.31 -10.34
CA GLU A 39 2.47 -36.08 -11.30
C GLU A 39 3.49 -37.00 -10.60
N ARG A 40 4.18 -36.48 -9.56
CA ARG A 40 5.22 -37.22 -8.83
C ARG A 40 4.65 -38.38 -8.02
N PHE A 41 3.52 -38.19 -7.35
CA PHE A 41 2.89 -39.21 -6.52
C PHE A 41 1.87 -40.06 -7.28
N ASN A 42 1.49 -39.64 -8.48
CA ASN A 42 0.40 -40.25 -9.27
C ASN A 42 -0.87 -40.37 -8.42
N LEU A 43 -1.28 -39.24 -7.82
CA LEU A 43 -2.49 -39.07 -7.03
C LEU A 43 -3.41 -38.05 -7.68
N ASP A 44 -4.70 -38.06 -7.36
CA ASP A 44 -5.76 -37.30 -8.09
C ASP A 44 -6.00 -35.92 -7.48
N ILE A 45 -5.78 -35.75 -6.20
CA ILE A 45 -6.14 -34.55 -5.42
C ILE A 45 -4.88 -33.99 -4.79
N GLY A 46 -4.62 -32.71 -4.99
CA GLY A 46 -3.55 -31.97 -4.35
C GLY A 46 -4.11 -30.71 -3.70
N ILE A 47 -3.81 -30.47 -2.43
CA ILE A 47 -4.33 -29.34 -1.66
C ILE A 47 -3.21 -28.69 -0.85
N LEU A 48 -3.12 -27.37 -0.95
CA LEU A 48 -2.45 -26.51 0.03
C LEU A 48 -3.53 -25.79 0.84
N ALA A 49 -3.56 -26.04 2.13
CA ALA A 49 -4.53 -25.43 3.01
C ALA A 49 -3.89 -24.67 4.15
N GLN A 50 -4.62 -23.72 4.69
CA GLN A 50 -4.30 -22.96 5.90
C GLN A 50 -5.14 -23.45 7.07
N VAL A 51 -4.53 -23.48 8.26
CA VAL A 51 -5.18 -23.83 9.52
C VAL A 51 -5.12 -22.62 10.44
N GLU A 52 -6.29 -22.16 10.89
CA GLU A 52 -6.43 -21.08 11.87
C GLU A 52 -7.43 -21.51 12.97
N GLY A 53 -6.92 -21.76 14.17
CA GLY A 53 -7.75 -22.35 15.24
C GLY A 53 -8.35 -23.68 14.79
N ASP A 54 -9.66 -23.83 14.88
CA ASP A 54 -10.39 -25.02 14.48
C ASP A 54 -10.85 -25.03 13.02
N THR A 55 -10.37 -24.08 12.21
CA THR A 55 -10.79 -23.94 10.81
C THR A 55 -9.66 -24.33 9.86
N TYR A 56 -9.98 -25.26 8.96
CA TYR A 56 -9.16 -25.67 7.83
C TYR A 56 -9.71 -25.02 6.55
N THR A 57 -8.92 -24.18 5.90
CA THR A 57 -9.34 -23.46 4.68
C THR A 57 -8.44 -23.82 3.50
N ILE A 58 -9.04 -24.29 2.41
CA ILE A 58 -8.32 -24.55 1.15
C ILE A 58 -7.84 -23.23 0.57
N ARG A 59 -6.53 -23.11 0.34
CA ARG A 59 -5.92 -21.94 -0.32
C ARG A 59 -5.68 -22.19 -1.79
N HIS A 60 -5.13 -23.35 -2.12
CA HIS A 60 -4.93 -23.80 -3.50
C HIS A 60 -5.27 -25.28 -3.60
N CYS A 61 -5.88 -25.70 -4.69
CA CYS A 61 -6.15 -27.11 -4.93
C CYS A 61 -6.19 -27.41 -6.42
N ILE A 62 -5.89 -28.67 -6.73
CA ILE A 62 -6.19 -29.32 -8.01
C ILE A 62 -6.96 -30.59 -7.67
N CYS A 63 -8.19 -30.70 -8.14
CA CYS A 63 -9.11 -31.77 -7.85
C CYS A 63 -9.83 -32.22 -9.10
N PRO A 64 -10.20 -33.51 -9.21
CA PRO A 64 -11.02 -34.01 -10.33
C PRO A 64 -12.48 -33.52 -10.22
N GLU A 65 -13.20 -33.55 -11.33
CA GLU A 65 -14.59 -33.04 -11.41
C GLU A 65 -15.57 -33.72 -10.45
N TYR A 66 -15.32 -34.99 -10.10
CA TYR A 66 -16.18 -35.72 -9.15
C TYR A 66 -15.99 -35.27 -7.69
N MET A 67 -14.98 -34.48 -7.40
CA MET A 67 -14.72 -33.91 -6.07
C MET A 67 -14.48 -32.40 -6.20
N PRO A 68 -15.51 -31.57 -6.35
CA PRO A 68 -15.39 -30.15 -6.68
C PRO A 68 -15.00 -29.33 -5.43
N LEU A 69 -13.73 -29.44 -5.01
CA LEU A 69 -13.15 -28.59 -3.98
C LEU A 69 -12.58 -27.32 -4.64
N MET A 70 -12.77 -26.18 -3.98
CA MET A 70 -12.35 -24.88 -4.47
C MET A 70 -11.57 -24.10 -3.41
N PRO A 71 -10.66 -23.20 -3.81
CA PRO A 71 -10.07 -22.22 -2.90
C PRO A 71 -11.16 -21.44 -2.15
N GLY A 72 -11.00 -21.31 -0.83
CA GLY A 72 -11.98 -20.68 0.05
C GLY A 72 -12.95 -21.66 0.73
N ASN A 73 -13.05 -22.92 0.29
CA ASN A 73 -13.81 -23.91 1.05
C ASN A 73 -13.18 -24.11 2.44
N ALA A 74 -14.02 -24.10 3.45
CA ALA A 74 -13.62 -24.23 4.86
C ALA A 74 -14.29 -25.45 5.50
N PHE A 75 -13.53 -26.13 6.36
CA PHE A 75 -13.95 -27.32 7.06
C PHE A 75 -13.53 -27.20 8.54
N GLU A 76 -14.22 -27.92 9.41
CA GLU A 76 -13.76 -28.12 10.78
C GLU A 76 -12.45 -28.92 10.77
N PHE A 77 -11.40 -28.36 11.36
CA PHE A 77 -10.05 -28.93 11.27
C PHE A 77 -9.98 -30.37 11.78
N GLY A 78 -10.59 -30.66 12.93
CA GLY A 78 -10.66 -32.02 13.51
C GLY A 78 -11.38 -33.05 12.62
N MET A 79 -12.13 -32.60 11.61
CA MET A 79 -12.84 -33.47 10.65
C MET A 79 -12.03 -33.73 9.39
N THR A 80 -10.76 -33.34 9.35
CA THR A 80 -9.85 -33.52 8.19
C THR A 80 -8.67 -34.43 8.54
N TYR A 81 -8.10 -35.15 7.57
CA TYR A 81 -6.86 -35.91 7.76
C TYR A 81 -5.68 -35.00 8.15
N CYS A 82 -5.77 -33.74 7.83
CA CYS A 82 -4.74 -32.73 8.11
C CYS A 82 -4.56 -32.48 9.62
N ALA A 83 -5.56 -32.75 10.45
CA ALA A 83 -5.43 -32.70 11.90
C ALA A 83 -4.36 -33.67 12.38
N VAL A 84 -4.42 -34.92 11.92
CA VAL A 84 -3.42 -35.97 12.23
C VAL A 84 -2.04 -35.58 11.69
N THR A 85 -1.98 -34.97 10.49
CA THR A 85 -0.71 -34.51 9.90
C THR A 85 -0.06 -33.42 10.73
N CYS A 86 -0.83 -32.45 11.23
CA CYS A 86 -0.29 -31.39 12.07
C CYS A 86 0.17 -31.90 13.44
N GLU A 87 -0.50 -32.89 14.01
CA GLU A 87 -0.11 -33.51 15.26
C GLU A 87 1.17 -34.36 15.15
N SER A 88 1.41 -34.98 13.98
CA SER A 88 2.57 -35.83 13.75
C SER A 88 3.89 -35.06 13.64
N ASN A 89 3.84 -33.74 13.43
CA ASN A 89 5.01 -32.88 13.17
C ASN A 89 5.94 -33.35 12.02
N GLY A 90 5.44 -34.19 11.12
CA GLY A 90 6.22 -34.75 10.02
C GLY A 90 5.35 -35.22 8.86
N VAL A 91 5.97 -35.97 7.96
CA VAL A 91 5.24 -36.57 6.84
C VAL A 91 4.35 -37.70 7.34
N VAL A 92 3.08 -37.65 6.98
CA VAL A 92 2.13 -38.76 7.11
C VAL A 92 1.92 -39.36 5.74
N ALA A 93 2.24 -40.64 5.58
CA ALA A 93 2.12 -41.37 4.31
C ALA A 93 1.37 -42.69 4.57
N ILE A 94 0.21 -42.86 3.96
CA ILE A 94 -0.68 -43.99 4.16
C ILE A 94 -1.19 -44.47 2.80
N GLU A 95 -0.84 -45.71 2.47
CA GLU A 95 -1.17 -46.31 1.18
C GLU A 95 -2.62 -46.83 1.11
N HIS A 96 -3.21 -47.19 2.24
CA HIS A 96 -4.57 -47.72 2.35
C HIS A 96 -5.18 -47.27 3.66
N VAL A 97 -5.93 -46.16 3.61
CA VAL A 97 -6.52 -45.52 4.81
C VAL A 97 -7.51 -46.45 5.51
N GLY A 98 -8.33 -47.21 4.78
CA GLY A 98 -9.29 -48.16 5.35
C GLY A 98 -8.65 -49.23 6.19
N ASN A 99 -7.36 -49.57 5.96
CA ASN A 99 -6.58 -50.53 6.74
C ASN A 99 -5.65 -49.87 7.77
N SER A 100 -5.69 -48.56 7.91
CA SER A 100 -4.82 -47.81 8.80
C SER A 100 -5.36 -47.74 10.21
N ASP A 101 -4.55 -48.08 11.22
CA ASP A 101 -4.88 -47.90 12.65
C ASP A 101 -5.06 -46.42 13.01
N ILE A 102 -4.46 -45.51 12.25
CA ILE A 102 -4.48 -44.06 12.52
C ILE A 102 -5.69 -43.38 11.89
N LEU A 103 -5.96 -43.62 10.61
CA LEU A 103 -6.99 -42.93 9.84
C LEU A 103 -8.23 -43.78 9.53
N GLY A 104 -8.19 -45.10 9.64
CA GLY A 104 -9.29 -45.98 9.24
C GLY A 104 -10.58 -45.77 10.07
N SER A 105 -10.47 -45.33 11.31
CA SER A 105 -11.59 -44.98 12.18
C SER A 105 -11.88 -43.46 12.19
N HIS A 106 -11.06 -42.63 11.55
CA HIS A 106 -11.18 -41.18 11.61
C HIS A 106 -12.46 -40.71 10.85
N PRO A 107 -13.18 -39.69 11.38
CA PRO A 107 -14.41 -39.18 10.76
C PRO A 107 -14.22 -38.75 9.28
N ALA A 108 -13.06 -38.19 8.93
CA ALA A 108 -12.70 -37.79 7.57
C ALA A 108 -12.77 -38.96 6.58
N TYR A 109 -12.42 -40.18 6.97
CA TYR A 109 -12.49 -41.33 6.07
C TYR A 109 -13.94 -41.65 5.66
N ARG A 110 -14.87 -41.56 6.61
CA ARG A 110 -16.32 -41.80 6.32
C ARG A 110 -16.90 -40.67 5.45
N HIS A 111 -16.35 -39.47 5.57
CA HIS A 111 -16.87 -38.30 4.88
C HIS A 111 -16.31 -38.16 3.46
N PHE A 112 -15.00 -38.35 3.29
CA PHE A 112 -14.29 -38.10 2.01
C PHE A 112 -14.00 -39.38 1.21
N GLY A 113 -13.89 -40.52 1.87
CA GLY A 113 -13.67 -41.83 1.22
C GLY A 113 -12.30 -41.95 0.50
N LEU A 114 -11.29 -41.19 0.98
CA LEU A 114 -9.96 -41.19 0.38
C LEU A 114 -9.12 -42.36 0.95
N GLU A 115 -8.58 -43.17 0.08
CA GLU A 115 -7.87 -44.40 0.42
C GLU A 115 -6.36 -44.25 0.46
N SER A 116 -5.79 -43.35 -0.31
CA SER A 116 -4.36 -43.02 -0.22
C SER A 116 -4.14 -41.57 0.16
N TYR A 117 -3.15 -41.34 1.01
CA TYR A 117 -2.87 -40.04 1.59
C TYR A 117 -1.38 -39.85 1.86
N ILE A 118 -0.79 -38.78 1.35
CA ILE A 118 0.54 -38.32 1.75
C ILE A 118 0.50 -36.82 2.01
N ALA A 119 0.99 -36.40 3.18
CA ALA A 119 0.90 -35.00 3.60
C ALA A 119 2.05 -34.60 4.51
N ILE A 120 2.26 -33.30 4.58
CA ILE A 120 3.25 -32.65 5.46
C ILE A 120 2.67 -31.36 6.03
N PRO A 121 2.94 -31.02 7.31
CA PRO A 121 2.60 -29.71 7.84
C PRO A 121 3.48 -28.62 7.23
N ILE A 122 2.93 -27.43 7.06
CA ILE A 122 3.64 -26.22 6.58
C ILE A 122 3.86 -25.31 7.79
N HIS A 123 5.13 -24.98 8.04
CA HIS A 123 5.54 -24.13 9.15
C HIS A 123 5.93 -22.74 8.66
N VAL A 124 5.47 -21.72 9.34
CA VAL A 124 5.88 -20.33 9.09
C VAL A 124 6.30 -19.70 10.41
N GLY A 125 7.56 -19.32 10.52
CA GLY A 125 8.10 -18.78 11.78
C GLY A 125 8.06 -19.77 12.96
N GLY A 126 8.19 -21.08 12.68
CA GLY A 126 8.16 -22.15 13.69
C GLY A 126 6.76 -22.54 14.15
N VAL A 127 5.71 -22.00 13.55
CA VAL A 127 4.31 -22.32 13.86
C VAL A 127 3.67 -23.02 12.68
N THR A 128 2.98 -24.14 12.91
CA THR A 128 2.18 -24.82 11.89
C THR A 128 1.06 -23.90 11.42
N ARG A 129 1.04 -23.58 10.13
CA ARG A 129 0.05 -22.70 9.49
C ARG A 129 -0.87 -23.40 8.51
N GLY A 130 -0.57 -24.65 8.19
CA GLY A 130 -1.35 -25.40 7.22
C GLY A 130 -0.73 -26.75 6.87
N THR A 131 -1.18 -27.31 5.76
CA THR A 131 -0.68 -28.58 5.24
C THR A 131 -0.59 -28.56 3.73
N LEU A 132 0.40 -29.24 3.18
CA LEU A 132 0.43 -29.69 1.80
C LEU A 132 0.09 -31.18 1.79
N ASN A 133 -0.96 -31.56 1.05
CA ASN A 133 -1.38 -32.95 0.99
C ASN A 133 -1.78 -33.38 -0.41
N PHE A 134 -1.60 -34.69 -0.66
CA PHE A 134 -2.00 -35.36 -1.88
C PHE A 134 -2.77 -36.63 -1.52
N SER A 135 -3.83 -36.93 -2.26
CA SER A 135 -4.72 -38.05 -1.94
C SER A 135 -5.44 -38.59 -3.18
N SER A 136 -5.97 -39.80 -3.05
CA SER A 136 -6.83 -40.44 -4.07
C SER A 136 -7.89 -41.31 -3.39
N PRO A 137 -9.04 -41.56 -4.04
CA PRO A 137 -10.05 -42.51 -3.57
C PRO A 137 -9.63 -43.96 -3.75
N ALA A 138 -8.54 -44.24 -4.49
CA ALA A 138 -8.00 -45.59 -4.65
C ALA A 138 -6.80 -45.81 -3.71
N PRO A 139 -6.59 -47.04 -3.20
CA PRO A 139 -5.37 -47.40 -2.47
C PRO A 139 -4.12 -47.17 -3.34
N TYR A 140 -3.02 -46.76 -2.69
CA TYR A 140 -1.77 -46.56 -3.39
C TYR A 140 -1.14 -47.90 -3.77
N PRO A 141 -0.65 -48.06 -5.02
CA PRO A 141 -0.29 -49.42 -5.52
C PRO A 141 0.99 -50.00 -4.93
N ARG A 142 1.76 -49.21 -4.17
CA ARG A 142 3.03 -49.61 -3.54
C ARG A 142 3.24 -48.83 -2.24
N ALA A 143 4.21 -49.27 -1.44
CA ALA A 143 4.64 -48.46 -0.31
C ALA A 143 5.28 -47.12 -0.78
N PHE A 144 4.99 -46.04 -0.04
CA PHE A 144 5.71 -44.79 -0.24
C PHE A 144 7.20 -44.97 0.10
N LYS A 145 8.07 -44.59 -0.83
CA LYS A 145 9.51 -44.70 -0.69
C LYS A 145 10.10 -43.45 -0.04
N ALA A 146 11.32 -43.55 0.48
CA ALA A 146 12.04 -42.39 1.00
C ALA A 146 12.07 -41.20 0.01
N ILE A 147 12.28 -41.50 -1.29
CA ILE A 147 12.25 -40.46 -2.33
C ILE A 147 10.91 -39.74 -2.49
N ASP A 148 9.77 -40.37 -2.18
CA ASP A 148 8.47 -39.74 -2.19
C ASP A 148 8.36 -38.75 -1.00
N ILE A 149 8.84 -39.17 0.17
CA ILE A 149 8.92 -38.36 1.37
C ILE A 149 9.83 -37.16 1.17
N ASP A 150 11.06 -37.37 0.65
CA ASP A 150 12.05 -36.32 0.37
C ASP A 150 11.47 -35.30 -0.64
N SER A 151 10.76 -35.75 -1.67
CA SER A 151 10.12 -34.90 -2.65
C SER A 151 9.05 -34.00 -2.02
N LEU A 152 8.22 -34.54 -1.14
CA LEU A 152 7.21 -33.77 -0.43
C LEU A 152 7.83 -32.75 0.54
N GLN A 153 8.87 -33.15 1.27
CA GLN A 153 9.61 -32.25 2.15
C GLN A 153 10.25 -31.09 1.39
N LEU A 154 10.79 -31.35 0.21
CA LEU A 154 11.39 -30.31 -0.63
C LEU A 154 10.34 -29.32 -1.14
N MET A 155 9.16 -29.81 -1.54
CA MET A 155 8.04 -28.96 -1.93
C MET A 155 7.53 -28.10 -0.76
N ALA A 156 7.39 -28.70 0.44
CA ALA A 156 6.98 -27.99 1.65
C ALA A 156 7.98 -26.90 2.03
N SER A 157 9.27 -27.22 2.05
CA SER A 157 10.33 -26.25 2.35
C SER A 157 10.32 -25.06 1.39
N TRP A 158 10.06 -25.31 0.12
CA TRP A 158 9.92 -24.24 -0.87
C TRP A 158 8.70 -23.33 -0.56
N ILE A 159 7.56 -23.92 -0.22
CA ILE A 159 6.36 -23.16 0.19
C ILE A 159 6.67 -22.31 1.43
N GLU A 160 7.29 -22.90 2.45
CA GLU A 160 7.60 -22.22 3.71
C GLU A 160 8.49 -20.98 3.48
N VAL A 161 9.55 -21.12 2.68
CA VAL A 161 10.44 -20.01 2.31
C VAL A 161 9.68 -18.92 1.57
N GLU A 162 8.83 -19.27 0.62
CA GLU A 162 8.05 -18.30 -0.15
C GLU A 162 6.99 -17.57 0.71
N LEU A 163 6.33 -18.26 1.63
CA LEU A 163 5.39 -17.67 2.58
C LEU A 163 6.09 -16.69 3.54
N VAL A 164 7.27 -17.07 4.08
CA VAL A 164 8.07 -16.17 4.95
C VAL A 164 8.50 -14.93 4.17
N ARG A 165 9.00 -15.08 2.94
CA ARG A 165 9.39 -13.96 2.07
C ARG A 165 8.25 -12.98 1.87
N ARG A 166 7.04 -13.48 1.58
CA ARG A 166 5.84 -12.65 1.41
C ARG A 166 5.40 -11.92 2.67
N MET A 167 5.47 -12.60 3.81
CA MET A 167 5.20 -11.94 5.11
C MET A 167 6.16 -10.78 5.34
N GLN A 168 7.45 -10.98 5.09
CA GLN A 168 8.47 -9.93 5.24
C GLN A 168 8.25 -8.77 4.27
N GLU A 169 7.93 -9.04 3.00
CA GLU A 169 7.61 -7.99 2.02
C GLU A 169 6.38 -7.16 2.43
N ASN A 170 5.33 -7.80 2.91
CA ASN A 170 4.13 -7.10 3.39
C ASN A 170 4.45 -6.26 4.63
N GLN A 171 5.21 -6.80 5.58
CA GLN A 171 5.62 -6.06 6.78
C GLN A 171 6.50 -4.84 6.42
N LEU A 172 7.41 -4.98 5.47
CA LEU A 172 8.21 -3.87 4.95
C LEU A 172 7.35 -2.80 4.28
N ARG A 173 6.33 -3.19 3.52
CA ARG A 173 5.38 -2.26 2.92
C ARG A 173 4.59 -1.49 3.98
N GLU A 174 4.07 -2.17 4.99
CA GLU A 174 3.33 -1.54 6.09
C GLU A 174 4.21 -0.56 6.88
N LEU A 175 5.46 -0.96 7.20
CA LEU A 175 6.41 -0.08 7.87
C LEU A 175 6.77 1.15 7.02
N ASN A 176 6.96 0.98 5.71
CA ASN A 176 7.20 2.08 4.79
C ASN A 176 6.01 3.06 4.71
N VAL A 177 4.77 2.55 4.74
CA VAL A 177 3.56 3.39 4.82
C VAL A 177 3.55 4.19 6.13
N LYS A 178 3.76 3.54 7.27
CA LYS A 178 3.83 4.20 8.58
C LYS A 178 4.94 5.24 8.65
N LEU A 179 6.12 4.94 8.13
CA LEU A 179 7.23 5.90 8.07
C LEU A 179 6.88 7.12 7.21
N LYS A 180 6.22 6.92 6.06
CA LYS A 180 5.73 8.02 5.22
C LYS A 180 4.66 8.85 5.93
N GLU A 181 3.73 8.22 6.64
CA GLU A 181 2.72 8.91 7.45
C GLU A 181 3.37 9.71 8.58
N MET A 182 4.31 9.14 9.31
CA MET A 182 5.07 9.84 10.36
C MET A 182 5.89 11.02 9.81
N ALA A 183 6.44 10.88 8.62
CA ALA A 183 7.17 11.95 7.93
C ALA A 183 6.25 12.93 7.17
N SER A 184 4.93 12.82 7.30
CA SER A 184 3.96 13.65 6.57
C SER A 184 3.52 14.91 7.32
N ILE A 185 3.78 14.96 8.61
CA ILE A 185 3.33 16.03 9.52
C ILE A 185 4.54 16.81 10.02
N ASP A 186 4.41 18.13 10.06
CA ASP A 186 5.37 18.99 10.73
C ASP A 186 5.21 18.85 12.27
N PRO A 187 6.27 18.47 13.01
CA PRO A 187 6.16 18.16 14.42
C PRO A 187 5.80 19.38 15.30
N LEU A 188 6.10 20.59 14.85
CA LEU A 188 5.83 21.81 15.60
C LEU A 188 4.37 22.26 15.42
N THR A 189 3.93 22.42 14.17
CA THR A 189 2.62 23.00 13.84
C THR A 189 1.50 21.99 13.69
N GLN A 190 1.82 20.70 13.61
CA GLN A 190 0.90 19.59 13.34
C GLN A 190 0.16 19.71 11.98
N LEU A 191 0.61 20.61 11.12
CA LEU A 191 0.17 20.69 9.73
C LEU A 191 0.92 19.67 8.88
N MET A 192 0.47 19.45 7.64
CA MET A 192 1.28 18.71 6.68
C MET A 192 2.64 19.40 6.52
N ASN A 193 3.68 18.61 6.31
CA ASN A 193 4.95 19.14 5.86
C ASN A 193 4.96 19.34 4.32
N ARG A 194 6.01 19.98 3.81
CA ARG A 194 6.19 20.24 2.37
C ARG A 194 6.04 18.99 1.51
N HIS A 195 6.58 17.84 1.95
CA HIS A 195 6.57 16.61 1.17
C HIS A 195 5.15 16.06 1.02
N ALA A 196 4.42 15.94 2.12
CA ALA A 196 3.03 15.47 2.12
C ALA A 196 2.11 16.42 1.33
N PHE A 197 2.36 17.73 1.37
CA PHE A 197 1.62 18.70 0.59
C PHE A 197 1.80 18.46 -0.91
N ILE A 198 3.04 18.32 -1.39
CA ILE A 198 3.34 18.08 -2.81
C ILE A 198 2.69 16.77 -3.29
N ASP A 199 2.80 15.69 -2.49
CA ASP A 199 2.19 14.40 -2.81
C ASP A 199 0.66 14.49 -2.89
N LYS A 200 0.03 15.20 -1.95
CA LYS A 200 -1.42 15.42 -1.95
C LYS A 200 -1.84 16.30 -3.11
N LEU A 201 -1.13 17.41 -3.34
CA LEU A 201 -1.43 18.35 -4.41
C LEU A 201 -1.29 17.70 -5.80
N SER A 202 -0.36 16.78 -5.99
CA SER A 202 -0.21 16.05 -7.26
C SER A 202 -1.50 15.34 -7.68
N ARG A 203 -2.22 14.75 -6.71
CA ARG A 203 -3.51 14.09 -6.95
C ARG A 203 -4.64 15.10 -7.24
N TYR A 204 -4.63 16.25 -6.55
CA TYR A 204 -5.60 17.32 -6.79
C TYR A 204 -5.43 17.96 -8.16
N VAL A 205 -4.19 18.20 -8.58
CA VAL A 205 -3.86 18.74 -9.90
C VAL A 205 -4.34 17.81 -11.02
N ASP A 206 -4.17 16.50 -10.87
CA ASP A 206 -4.68 15.52 -11.83
C ASP A 206 -6.20 15.53 -11.90
N HIS A 207 -6.88 15.69 -10.79
CA HIS A 207 -8.34 15.82 -10.75
C HIS A 207 -8.80 17.15 -11.36
N PHE A 208 -8.16 18.24 -10.97
CA PHE A 208 -8.43 19.60 -11.46
C PHE A 208 -8.32 19.69 -13.00
N ARG A 209 -7.29 19.06 -13.58
CA ARG A 209 -7.10 19.01 -15.03
C ARG A 209 -8.17 18.23 -15.80
N ARG A 210 -8.92 17.35 -15.13
CA ARG A 210 -10.04 16.58 -15.74
C ARG A 210 -11.38 17.28 -15.60
N SER A 211 -11.44 18.34 -14.83
CA SER A 211 -12.68 19.03 -14.53
C SER A 211 -12.80 20.31 -15.39
N LYS A 212 -14.00 20.56 -15.92
CA LYS A 212 -14.25 21.72 -16.78
C LYS A 212 -14.66 22.92 -15.90
N GLN A 213 -14.13 24.10 -16.22
CA GLN A 213 -14.51 25.38 -15.60
C GLN A 213 -14.36 25.41 -14.07
N GLN A 214 -13.25 24.89 -13.56
CA GLN A 214 -12.92 25.01 -12.13
C GLN A 214 -11.87 26.09 -11.91
N GLU A 215 -11.93 26.69 -10.73
CA GLU A 215 -10.92 27.63 -10.24
C GLU A 215 -10.25 27.06 -8.99
N ALA A 216 -8.99 27.39 -8.79
CA ALA A 216 -8.23 27.03 -7.63
C ALA A 216 -7.12 28.05 -7.38
N ALA A 217 -6.55 28.07 -6.18
CA ALA A 217 -5.42 28.95 -5.91
C ALA A 217 -4.35 28.25 -5.05
N LEU A 218 -3.09 28.52 -5.36
CA LEU A 218 -1.97 28.21 -4.50
C LEU A 218 -1.50 29.53 -3.85
N LEU A 219 -1.55 29.57 -2.51
CA LEU A 219 -1.07 30.67 -1.69
C LEU A 219 0.22 30.27 -1.03
N LEU A 220 1.24 31.09 -1.13
CA LEU A 220 2.48 30.98 -0.34
C LEU A 220 2.52 32.14 0.65
N ILE A 221 2.63 31.84 1.92
CA ILE A 221 2.52 32.78 3.05
C ILE A 221 3.83 32.79 3.81
N ASP A 222 4.28 33.96 4.20
CA ASP A 222 5.49 34.14 5.00
C ASP A 222 5.24 35.17 6.10
N ILE A 223 5.59 34.85 7.34
CA ILE A 223 5.45 35.77 8.48
C ILE A 223 6.51 36.86 8.36
N ASP A 224 6.05 38.10 8.27
CA ASP A 224 6.92 39.23 8.07
C ASP A 224 7.89 39.42 9.28
N SER A 225 9.14 39.66 8.96
CA SER A 225 10.20 39.92 9.95
C SER A 225 10.37 38.84 11.03
N PHE A 226 10.02 37.60 10.73
CA PHE A 226 10.07 36.47 11.68
C PHE A 226 11.46 36.25 12.28
N LYS A 227 12.51 36.46 11.48
CA LYS A 227 13.89 36.44 11.99
C LYS A 227 14.13 37.50 13.05
N GLY A 228 13.67 38.73 12.83
CA GLY A 228 13.79 39.84 13.82
C GLY A 228 13.02 39.52 15.09
N LEU A 229 11.84 38.89 14.99
CA LEU A 229 11.10 38.42 16.15
C LEU A 229 11.90 37.38 16.95
N ASN A 230 12.50 36.39 16.28
CA ASN A 230 13.36 35.39 16.94
C ASN A 230 14.60 36.04 17.62
N ASP A 231 15.22 37.01 16.94
CA ASP A 231 16.40 37.70 17.43
C ASP A 231 16.06 38.56 18.69
N THR A 232 14.81 39.07 18.77
CA THR A 232 14.36 39.91 19.88
C THR A 232 13.82 39.11 21.06
N TYR A 233 12.97 38.12 20.79
CA TYR A 233 12.18 37.40 21.80
C TYR A 233 12.58 35.94 21.99
N GLY A 234 13.53 35.45 21.21
CA GLY A 234 14.01 34.07 21.24
C GLY A 234 13.15 33.07 20.47
N HIS A 235 13.76 31.94 20.09
CA HIS A 235 13.14 30.91 19.28
C HIS A 235 11.87 30.26 19.89
N LEU A 236 11.81 30.17 21.22
CA LEU A 236 10.64 29.62 21.91
C LEU A 236 9.37 30.44 21.69
N LEU A 237 9.49 31.76 21.56
CA LEU A 237 8.36 32.60 21.21
C LEU A 237 8.02 32.48 19.71
N GLY A 238 9.04 32.44 18.85
CA GLY A 238 8.86 32.18 17.45
C GLY A 238 8.09 30.87 17.17
N ASP A 239 8.44 29.80 17.89
CA ASP A 239 7.73 28.51 17.80
C ASP A 239 6.25 28.65 18.21
N LYS A 240 5.95 29.40 19.27
CA LYS A 240 4.57 29.69 19.69
C LYS A 240 3.81 30.47 18.59
N VAL A 241 4.43 31.46 17.98
CA VAL A 241 3.83 32.23 16.88
C VAL A 241 3.50 31.30 15.70
N LEU A 242 4.40 30.41 15.32
CA LEU A 242 4.16 29.43 14.25
C LEU A 242 2.99 28.50 14.57
N VAL A 243 2.90 28.01 15.81
CA VAL A 243 1.80 27.12 16.24
C VAL A 243 0.46 27.85 16.23
N GLU A 244 0.41 29.07 16.79
CA GLU A 244 -0.85 29.84 16.83
C GLU A 244 -1.26 30.29 15.43
N PHE A 245 -0.33 30.68 14.57
CA PHE A 245 -0.65 31.00 13.19
C PHE A 245 -1.16 29.79 12.39
N ALA A 246 -0.60 28.60 12.61
CA ALA A 246 -1.11 27.36 12.03
C ALA A 246 -2.58 27.11 12.43
N LYS A 247 -2.98 27.41 13.68
CA LYS A 247 -4.36 27.32 14.14
C LYS A 247 -5.25 28.36 13.44
N VAL A 248 -4.77 29.61 13.31
CA VAL A 248 -5.48 30.66 12.57
C VAL A 248 -5.74 30.23 11.13
N ILE A 249 -4.73 29.69 10.45
CA ILE A 249 -4.89 29.20 9.07
C ILE A 249 -5.97 28.12 9.03
N THR A 250 -5.82 27.10 9.87
CA THR A 250 -6.74 25.94 9.88
C THR A 250 -8.19 26.35 10.18
N ALA A 251 -8.39 27.29 11.09
CA ALA A 251 -9.73 27.79 11.46
C ALA A 251 -10.41 28.58 10.32
N ASN A 252 -9.64 29.13 9.38
CA ASN A 252 -10.15 29.92 8.26
C ASN A 252 -10.27 29.16 6.94
N LEU A 253 -9.91 27.87 6.93
CA LEU A 253 -9.96 26.99 5.76
C LEU A 253 -11.12 26.00 5.84
N ARG A 254 -11.58 25.57 4.67
CA ARG A 254 -12.58 24.51 4.54
C ARG A 254 -11.92 23.14 4.68
N SER A 255 -12.70 22.10 4.98
CA SER A 255 -12.17 20.73 5.19
C SER A 255 -11.50 20.11 3.96
N TYR A 256 -11.80 20.59 2.76
CA TYR A 256 -11.23 20.13 1.50
C TYR A 256 -10.05 21.00 1.00
N ASP A 257 -9.82 22.16 1.61
CA ASP A 257 -8.61 22.93 1.36
C ASP A 257 -7.39 22.19 1.96
N VAL A 258 -6.23 22.44 1.40
CA VAL A 258 -5.00 21.77 1.86
C VAL A 258 -4.03 22.80 2.38
N VAL A 259 -3.50 22.58 3.57
CA VAL A 259 -2.50 23.48 4.19
C VAL A 259 -1.29 22.68 4.64
N ALA A 260 -0.11 23.29 4.53
CA ALA A 260 1.13 22.75 5.05
C ALA A 260 2.09 23.85 5.51
N ARG A 261 3.01 23.46 6.39
CA ARG A 261 4.22 24.24 6.65
C ARG A 261 5.25 23.92 5.57
N TYR A 262 5.59 24.91 4.75
CA TYR A 262 6.41 24.73 3.57
C TYR A 262 7.90 24.92 3.82
N GLY A 263 8.25 25.81 4.78
CA GLY A 263 9.60 26.15 5.21
C GLY A 263 9.65 26.51 6.70
N GLY A 264 10.66 27.22 7.11
CA GLY A 264 10.83 27.66 8.51
C GLY A 264 9.65 28.48 9.01
N GLU A 265 9.37 29.60 8.34
CA GLU A 265 8.27 30.54 8.61
C GLU A 265 7.26 30.61 7.48
N GLU A 266 7.39 29.71 6.49
CA GLU A 266 6.56 29.69 5.30
C GLU A 266 5.45 28.65 5.40
N PHE A 267 4.24 29.03 5.03
CA PHE A 267 3.07 28.17 4.90
C PHE A 267 2.57 28.18 3.47
N VAL A 268 2.00 27.06 3.04
CA VAL A 268 1.39 26.92 1.72
C VAL A 268 -0.05 26.44 1.87
N ILE A 269 -0.95 27.01 1.06
CA ILE A 269 -2.37 26.64 1.03
C ILE A 269 -2.75 26.34 -0.42
N TRP A 270 -3.55 25.31 -0.59
CA TRP A 270 -4.28 25.03 -1.83
C TRP A 270 -5.77 25.23 -1.57
N LEU A 271 -6.37 26.24 -2.19
CA LEU A 271 -7.79 26.49 -2.16
C LEU A 271 -8.45 25.81 -3.35
N VAL A 272 -9.49 25.02 -3.07
CA VAL A 272 -10.25 24.29 -4.07
C VAL A 272 -11.53 25.03 -4.39
N ASP A 273 -11.88 25.10 -5.68
CA ASP A 273 -13.13 25.69 -6.17
C ASP A 273 -13.39 27.08 -5.57
N THR A 274 -12.39 27.97 -5.77
CA THR A 274 -12.38 29.31 -5.18
C THR A 274 -12.01 30.35 -6.22
N ASP A 275 -12.92 31.25 -6.49
CA ASP A 275 -12.74 32.40 -7.37
C ASP A 275 -11.89 33.50 -6.71
N ARG A 276 -11.55 34.53 -7.50
CA ARG A 276 -10.71 35.63 -7.03
C ARG A 276 -11.26 36.31 -5.79
N ALA A 277 -12.56 36.57 -5.73
CA ALA A 277 -13.19 37.22 -4.58
C ALA A 277 -13.11 36.35 -3.32
N GLY A 278 -13.33 35.05 -3.46
CA GLY A 278 -13.16 34.08 -2.39
C GLY A 278 -11.72 33.98 -1.88
N ILE A 279 -10.72 34.03 -2.79
CA ILE A 279 -9.30 34.07 -2.43
C ILE A 279 -8.99 35.31 -1.58
N GLU A 280 -9.45 36.49 -2.00
CA GLU A 280 -9.24 37.77 -1.30
C GLU A 280 -9.85 37.72 0.11
N VAL A 281 -11.08 37.18 0.26
CA VAL A 281 -11.72 36.99 1.57
C VAL A 281 -10.90 36.07 2.49
N VAL A 282 -10.33 34.99 1.96
CA VAL A 282 -9.47 34.10 2.74
C VAL A 282 -8.20 34.85 3.19
N CYS A 283 -7.55 35.57 2.29
CA CYS A 283 -6.36 36.35 2.61
C CYS A 283 -6.61 37.38 3.71
N ASP A 284 -7.71 38.15 3.62
CA ASP A 284 -8.08 39.15 4.62
C ASP A 284 -8.35 38.53 5.99
N ARG A 285 -9.00 37.36 6.06
CA ARG A 285 -9.21 36.62 7.31
C ARG A 285 -7.90 36.13 7.91
N LEU A 286 -6.98 35.60 7.11
CA LEU A 286 -5.69 35.12 7.56
C LEU A 286 -4.85 36.28 8.14
N MET A 287 -4.81 37.41 7.46
CA MET A 287 -4.08 38.58 7.89
C MET A 287 -4.67 39.16 9.18
N SER A 288 -6.00 39.31 9.24
CA SER A 288 -6.69 39.79 10.45
C SER A 288 -6.52 38.82 11.63
N GLY A 289 -6.51 37.51 11.36
CA GLY A 289 -6.30 36.51 12.40
C GLY A 289 -4.90 36.56 12.99
N LEU A 290 -3.87 36.84 12.17
CA LEU A 290 -2.49 37.01 12.65
C LEU A 290 -2.34 38.31 13.47
N ASP A 291 -2.93 39.39 12.99
CA ASP A 291 -2.96 40.68 13.71
C ASP A 291 -3.54 40.57 15.13
N ASN A 292 -4.50 39.69 15.32
CA ASN A 292 -5.19 39.48 16.61
C ASN A 292 -4.41 38.52 17.57
N LEU A 293 -3.28 37.96 17.13
CA LEU A 293 -2.44 37.14 18.02
C LEU A 293 -1.68 38.05 18.99
N ALA A 294 -2.21 38.21 20.20
CA ALA A 294 -1.60 39.00 21.27
C ALA A 294 -0.43 38.23 21.96
N LEU A 295 0.56 37.82 21.17
CA LEU A 295 1.73 37.07 21.66
C LEU A 295 2.93 37.97 21.93
N VAL A 296 2.98 39.14 21.30
CA VAL A 296 4.01 40.18 21.42
C VAL A 296 3.35 41.54 21.44
N ASP A 297 4.08 42.57 21.93
CA ASP A 297 3.58 43.95 21.96
C ASP A 297 3.49 44.57 20.57
N GLU A 298 4.23 44.01 19.59
CA GLU A 298 4.23 44.45 18.22
C GLU A 298 3.19 43.66 17.39
N LYS A 299 2.66 44.33 16.37
CA LYS A 299 1.72 43.73 15.44
C LYS A 299 2.39 42.68 14.57
N LEU A 300 1.92 41.44 14.61
CA LEU A 300 2.37 40.38 13.74
C LEU A 300 1.67 40.49 12.37
N THR A 301 2.46 40.49 11.29
CA THR A 301 1.94 40.54 9.92
C THR A 301 2.50 39.42 9.06
N ALA A 302 1.82 39.14 7.96
CA ALA A 302 2.28 38.20 6.94
C ALA A 302 2.15 38.80 5.55
N SER A 303 3.01 38.37 4.65
CA SER A 303 2.91 38.61 3.22
C SER A 303 2.43 37.32 2.52
N ILE A 304 1.56 37.46 1.51
CA ILE A 304 0.97 36.34 0.79
C ILE A 304 1.19 36.51 -0.70
N GLY A 305 1.75 35.51 -1.34
CA GLY A 305 1.83 35.41 -2.80
C GLY A 305 0.84 34.40 -3.35
N ILE A 306 0.08 34.76 -4.39
CA ILE A 306 -1.06 34.01 -4.89
C ILE A 306 -0.84 33.63 -6.35
N CYS A 307 -0.95 32.35 -6.66
CA CYS A 307 -1.10 31.85 -8.01
C CYS A 307 -2.54 31.37 -8.20
N HIS A 308 -3.39 32.20 -8.82
CA HIS A 308 -4.79 31.88 -9.16
C HIS A 308 -4.83 31.12 -10.48
N LEU A 309 -5.60 30.04 -10.52
CA LEU A 309 -5.66 29.06 -11.59
C LEU A 309 -7.10 28.88 -12.06
N GLN A 310 -7.27 28.72 -13.36
CA GLN A 310 -8.55 28.38 -13.95
C GLN A 310 -8.38 27.34 -15.04
N THR A 311 -9.23 26.33 -15.07
CA THR A 311 -9.25 25.37 -16.17
C THR A 311 -9.95 25.95 -17.39
N ARG A 312 -9.42 25.64 -18.57
CA ARG A 312 -10.08 25.97 -19.84
C ARG A 312 -10.17 24.74 -20.75
N PRO A 313 -11.26 24.57 -21.51
CA PRO A 313 -11.35 23.55 -22.53
C PRO A 313 -10.30 23.75 -23.62
N VAL A 314 -9.62 22.68 -24.01
CA VAL A 314 -8.71 22.70 -25.16
C VAL A 314 -9.44 22.22 -26.40
N ALA A 315 -9.23 22.87 -27.55
CA ALA A 315 -9.66 22.36 -28.85
C ALA A 315 -8.89 21.05 -29.16
N GLU A 316 -9.57 20.05 -29.72
CA GLU A 316 -9.07 18.68 -29.95
C GLU A 316 -7.72 18.56 -30.68
N ASN A 317 -7.24 19.62 -31.32
CA ASN A 317 -6.00 19.63 -32.10
C ASN A 317 -4.76 20.15 -31.34
N ALA A 318 -4.85 20.50 -30.07
CA ALA A 318 -3.75 21.05 -29.27
C ALA A 318 -3.21 20.04 -28.26
N LEU A 319 -2.82 18.85 -28.72
CA LEU A 319 -2.06 17.85 -27.94
C LEU A 319 -0.60 18.31 -27.76
N SER A 320 -0.39 19.46 -27.14
CA SER A 320 0.94 19.96 -26.85
C SER A 320 1.30 19.72 -25.39
N GLN A 321 2.29 18.85 -25.21
CA GLN A 321 3.14 18.65 -24.04
C GLN A 321 2.40 18.35 -22.71
N PHE A 322 2.29 17.07 -22.42
CA PHE A 322 1.96 16.58 -21.07
C PHE A 322 3.00 17.05 -20.06
N VAL A 323 2.76 18.19 -19.42
CA VAL A 323 3.53 18.63 -18.26
C VAL A 323 3.19 17.69 -17.10
N LYS A 324 4.19 17.07 -16.50
CA LYS A 324 4.00 16.20 -15.33
C LYS A 324 3.42 17.01 -14.16
N PRO A 325 2.51 16.47 -13.31
CA PRO A 325 1.94 17.18 -12.17
C PRO A 325 2.99 17.87 -11.28
N ALA A 326 4.12 17.22 -11.04
CA ALA A 326 5.22 17.79 -10.26
C ALA A 326 5.77 19.08 -10.86
N GLN A 327 6.02 19.11 -12.17
CA GLN A 327 6.51 20.31 -12.87
C GLN A 327 5.50 21.45 -12.84
N MET A 328 4.22 21.14 -12.88
CA MET A 328 3.14 22.10 -12.76
C MET A 328 3.09 22.70 -11.34
N ILE A 329 3.24 21.86 -10.30
CA ILE A 329 3.30 22.31 -8.91
C ILE A 329 4.50 23.23 -8.71
N ASP A 330 5.67 22.86 -9.20
CA ASP A 330 6.88 23.69 -9.12
C ASP A 330 6.67 25.06 -9.79
N ALA A 331 6.02 25.08 -10.95
CA ALA A 331 5.71 26.33 -11.65
C ALA A 331 4.71 27.19 -10.86
N MET A 332 3.69 26.59 -10.23
CA MET A 332 2.73 27.30 -9.38
C MET A 332 3.39 27.91 -8.15
N VAL A 333 4.22 27.12 -7.46
CA VAL A 333 4.99 27.58 -6.29
C VAL A 333 5.93 28.71 -6.68
N ALA A 334 6.65 28.59 -7.79
CA ALA A 334 7.54 29.65 -8.28
C ALA A 334 6.78 30.95 -8.56
N ARG A 335 5.61 30.90 -9.18
CA ARG A 335 4.76 32.07 -9.46
C ARG A 335 4.20 32.69 -8.16
N ALA A 336 3.73 31.89 -7.24
CA ALA A 336 3.30 32.37 -5.92
C ALA A 336 4.48 33.00 -5.16
N GLY A 337 5.68 32.42 -5.25
CA GLY A 337 6.90 32.98 -4.66
C GLY A 337 7.28 34.35 -5.24
N GLN A 338 7.17 34.52 -6.56
CA GLN A 338 7.38 35.83 -7.20
C GLN A 338 6.36 36.87 -6.71
N ALA A 339 5.09 36.51 -6.57
CA ALA A 339 4.06 37.38 -6.03
C ALA A 339 4.29 37.69 -4.55
N LEU A 340 4.77 36.74 -3.75
CA LEU A 340 5.18 36.93 -2.37
C LEU A 340 6.34 37.96 -2.27
N CYS A 341 7.34 37.85 -3.14
CA CYS A 341 8.42 38.84 -3.20
C CYS A 341 7.89 40.25 -3.54
N GLN A 342 6.91 40.36 -4.42
CA GLN A 342 6.25 41.64 -4.75
C GLN A 342 5.49 42.19 -3.53
N ALA A 343 4.73 41.35 -2.80
CA ALA A 343 4.03 41.75 -1.60
C ALA A 343 5.01 42.29 -0.54
N LYS A 344 6.13 41.61 -0.34
CA LYS A 344 7.21 42.07 0.59
C LYS A 344 7.86 43.37 0.15
N ALA A 345 8.17 43.51 -1.16
CA ALA A 345 8.79 44.72 -1.73
C ALA A 345 7.84 45.94 -1.65
N ASN A 346 6.55 45.73 -1.77
CA ASN A 346 5.53 46.78 -1.71
C ASN A 346 5.14 47.21 -0.28
N GLY A 347 5.87 46.79 0.74
CA GLY A 347 5.71 47.25 2.11
C GLY A 347 5.13 46.20 3.06
N ARG A 348 5.14 44.91 2.71
CA ARG A 348 4.67 43.79 3.55
C ARG A 348 3.18 43.93 3.99
N ALA A 349 2.74 43.07 4.89
CA ALA A 349 1.39 43.07 5.43
C ALA A 349 0.30 43.13 4.35
N ARG A 350 0.46 42.34 3.29
CA ARG A 350 -0.43 42.33 2.11
C ARG A 350 -0.32 41.06 1.32
N TYR A 351 -1.28 40.88 0.41
CA TYR A 351 -1.18 39.84 -0.61
C TYR A 351 -0.94 40.43 -2.01
N ALA A 352 -0.39 39.62 -2.89
CA ALA A 352 -0.22 39.94 -4.30
C ALA A 352 -0.54 38.72 -5.17
N PHE A 353 -1.19 38.96 -6.30
CA PHE A 353 -1.42 37.93 -7.33
C PHE A 353 -0.25 37.92 -8.31
N CYS A 354 0.15 36.73 -8.76
CA CYS A 354 1.22 36.59 -9.75
C CYS A 354 0.87 37.20 -11.11
N ASN A 355 -0.43 37.24 -11.45
CA ASN A 355 -0.96 37.85 -12.66
C ASN A 355 -2.32 38.50 -12.35
N ALA A 356 -2.73 39.49 -13.16
CA ALA A 356 -4.05 40.11 -13.09
C ALA A 356 -5.17 39.11 -13.44
N GLU A 357 -4.91 38.27 -14.45
CA GLU A 357 -5.80 37.21 -14.90
C GLU A 357 -5.38 35.84 -14.32
N PRO A 358 -6.31 34.87 -14.17
CA PRO A 358 -5.97 33.52 -13.77
C PRO A 358 -4.92 32.88 -14.73
N VAL A 359 -4.11 32.01 -14.18
CA VAL A 359 -3.25 31.15 -15.00
C VAL A 359 -4.10 30.01 -15.54
N TYR A 360 -4.30 29.99 -16.84
CA TYR A 360 -5.12 28.97 -17.48
C TYR A 360 -4.41 27.62 -17.56
N ILE A 361 -5.14 26.58 -17.23
CA ILE A 361 -4.71 25.20 -17.31
C ILE A 361 -5.61 24.46 -18.28
N ASP A 362 -4.98 23.84 -19.27
CA ASP A 362 -5.69 23.09 -20.29
C ASP A 362 -6.27 21.80 -19.69
N THR A 363 -7.58 21.55 -19.89
CA THR A 363 -8.23 20.33 -19.42
C THR A 363 -7.88 19.16 -20.33
N LEU A 364 -7.69 18.00 -19.71
CA LEU A 364 -7.60 16.73 -20.43
C LEU A 364 -9.01 16.33 -20.87
N SER A 365 -9.25 16.27 -22.18
CA SER A 365 -10.48 15.76 -22.78
C SER A 365 -10.63 14.25 -22.58
#